data_e1121533fd4def4cb924733fd8567f15
#
_entry.id   e1121533fd4def4cb924733fd8567f15
#
_cell.length_a   1.000
_cell.length_b   1.000
_cell.length_c   1.000
_cell.angle_alpha   90.00
_cell.angle_beta   90.00
_cell.angle_gamma   90.00
#
_symmetry.space_group_name_H-M   'P 1'
#
loop_
_entity.id
_entity.type
_entity.pdbx_description
1 polymer ?
#
loop_
_entity_poly.entity_id
_entity_poly.type
_entity_poly.pdbx_seq_one_letter_code
_entity_poly.pdbx_strand_id
1 'polypeptide(L)'
;MAEIIDVADINIPELEIYTHLTDARLRKVYEYEHGIFIAESQTVIEVALDAGCKPISMFTDRKYINDRANGIIERCGDIPVYTADSKIMSGLTGYELTRGMLCAMERPAPKRAEELCRNARRIAVLENIADVSNTGAIIRSAAALGIDAVLITPSCCDPLCRRAIRVSMGTVFLIPWGYIGEDEHWWQSHGPAYLNSLGFKTAAMALTDNSVSIDDKTLQSEERLAIILGSEGYGLSQKTIDGCDYTVKIPMYHGVDSLNVGAAAAVAFRELRVRE
;
A
#
# COMPACT_ATOMS: atom_id res chain seq x y z
N MET A 1 -12.56 29.98 -1.00
CA MET A 1 -13.05 29.19 -2.19
C MET A 1 -11.83 28.82 -2.99
N ALA A 2 -11.74 27.57 -3.44
CA ALA A 2 -10.61 27.10 -4.24
C ALA A 2 -10.38 28.02 -5.45
N GLU A 3 -9.13 28.35 -5.74
CA GLU A 3 -8.75 29.12 -6.91
C GLU A 3 -8.65 28.18 -8.13
N ILE A 4 -9.52 28.37 -9.12
CA ILE A 4 -9.51 27.57 -10.35
C ILE A 4 -8.63 28.27 -11.40
N ILE A 5 -7.54 27.61 -11.79
CA ILE A 5 -6.51 28.12 -12.68
C ILE A 5 -6.52 27.32 -13.99
N ASP A 6 -6.86 27.98 -15.09
CA ASP A 6 -6.84 27.34 -16.41
C ASP A 6 -5.43 27.32 -16.98
N VAL A 7 -4.96 26.13 -17.39
CA VAL A 7 -3.59 25.90 -17.83
C VAL A 7 -3.56 25.52 -19.30
N ALA A 8 -2.81 26.29 -20.07
CA ALA A 8 -2.56 26.05 -21.49
C ALA A 8 -1.23 25.29 -21.75
N ASP A 9 -0.29 25.36 -20.83
CA ASP A 9 1.03 24.70 -20.91
C ASP A 9 1.29 23.93 -19.60
N ILE A 10 1.67 22.66 -19.74
CA ILE A 10 1.98 21.78 -18.61
C ILE A 10 3.38 22.02 -18.00
N ASN A 11 4.22 22.78 -18.69
CA ASN A 11 5.61 23.03 -18.28
C ASN A 11 5.73 24.23 -17.31
N ILE A 12 4.67 24.55 -16.59
CA ILE A 12 4.72 25.58 -15.54
C ILE A 12 5.24 24.97 -14.22
N PRO A 13 6.00 25.74 -13.41
CA PRO A 13 6.57 25.25 -12.15
C PRO A 13 5.54 24.65 -11.19
N GLU A 14 4.36 25.19 -11.13
CA GLU A 14 3.27 24.75 -10.24
C GLU A 14 2.76 23.34 -10.56
N LEU A 15 2.95 22.89 -11.81
CA LEU A 15 2.59 21.53 -12.25
C LEU A 15 3.73 20.53 -12.19
N GLU A 16 4.94 20.95 -11.78
CA GLU A 16 6.10 20.06 -11.65
C GLU A 16 5.79 18.84 -10.78
N ILE A 17 5.03 19.04 -9.71
CA ILE A 17 4.54 18.00 -8.80
C ILE A 17 3.79 16.86 -9.53
N TYR A 18 3.22 17.13 -10.70
CA TYR A 18 2.47 16.17 -11.53
C TYR A 18 3.27 15.66 -12.73
N THR A 19 4.28 16.43 -13.23
CA THR A 19 5.00 16.13 -14.48
C THR A 19 6.02 15.02 -14.36
N HIS A 20 6.60 14.79 -13.18
CA HIS A 20 7.56 13.69 -12.92
C HIS A 20 6.93 12.30 -12.83
N LEU A 21 5.66 12.17 -13.24
CA LEU A 21 4.89 10.92 -13.16
C LEU A 21 5.31 9.86 -14.18
N THR A 22 6.02 10.24 -15.24
CA THR A 22 6.44 9.34 -16.32
C THR A 22 7.68 8.51 -15.96
N ASP A 23 8.60 9.06 -15.14
CA ASP A 23 9.77 8.36 -14.65
C ASP A 23 9.52 7.82 -13.23
N ALA A 24 9.42 6.49 -13.12
CA ALA A 24 9.12 5.83 -11.85
C ALA A 24 10.19 6.06 -10.76
N ARG A 25 11.45 6.24 -11.18
CA ARG A 25 12.56 6.45 -10.25
C ARG A 25 12.58 7.89 -9.72
N LEU A 26 12.50 8.86 -10.61
CA LEU A 26 12.44 10.29 -10.25
C LEU A 26 11.20 10.57 -9.40
N ARG A 27 10.06 10.02 -9.78
CA ARG A 27 8.81 10.13 -9.03
C ARG A 27 8.92 9.63 -7.60
N LYS A 28 9.51 8.44 -7.39
CA LYS A 28 9.67 7.86 -6.04
C LYS A 28 10.52 8.77 -5.15
N VAL A 29 11.60 9.31 -5.69
CA VAL A 29 12.48 10.23 -4.97
C VAL A 29 11.76 11.55 -4.70
N TYR A 30 11.15 12.16 -5.73
CA TYR A 30 10.46 13.44 -5.62
C TYR A 30 9.32 13.41 -4.61
N GLU A 31 8.41 12.42 -4.71
CA GLU A 31 7.28 12.29 -3.78
C GLU A 31 7.74 12.13 -2.32
N TYR A 32 8.81 11.37 -2.10
CA TYR A 32 9.37 11.15 -0.76
C TYR A 32 10.08 12.39 -0.21
N GLU A 33 10.96 13.02 -1.00
CA GLU A 33 11.74 14.19 -0.59
C GLU A 33 10.87 15.41 -0.31
N HIS A 34 9.77 15.57 -1.06
CA HIS A 34 8.83 16.68 -0.87
C HIS A 34 7.72 16.36 0.14
N GLY A 35 7.74 15.18 0.75
CA GLY A 35 6.74 14.77 1.74
C GLY A 35 5.31 14.72 1.20
N ILE A 36 5.15 14.29 -0.04
CA ILE A 36 3.86 14.25 -0.75
C ILE A 36 3.51 12.86 -1.28
N PHE A 37 2.27 12.68 -1.67
CA PHE A 37 1.82 11.61 -2.54
C PHE A 37 0.76 12.12 -3.52
N ILE A 38 0.55 11.37 -4.61
CA ILE A 38 -0.46 11.70 -5.63
C ILE A 38 -1.61 10.71 -5.58
N ALA A 39 -2.79 11.19 -5.23
CA ALA A 39 -4.04 10.45 -5.35
C ALA A 39 -4.60 10.60 -6.78
N GLU A 40 -4.91 9.47 -7.43
CA GLU A 40 -5.45 9.44 -8.79
C GLU A 40 -6.86 8.86 -8.79
N SER A 41 -7.80 9.57 -9.34
CA SER A 41 -9.24 9.31 -9.48
C SER A 41 -10.09 9.83 -8.33
N GLN A 42 -11.36 10.11 -8.66
CA GLN A 42 -12.36 10.57 -7.70
C GLN A 42 -12.41 9.69 -6.45
N THR A 43 -12.63 8.40 -6.59
CA THR A 43 -12.76 7.46 -5.46
C THR A 43 -11.54 7.44 -4.55
N VAL A 44 -10.32 7.47 -5.12
CA VAL A 44 -9.09 7.44 -4.33
C VAL A 44 -8.91 8.76 -3.56
N ILE A 45 -9.21 9.91 -4.19
CA ILE A 45 -9.15 11.22 -3.55
C ILE A 45 -10.16 11.31 -2.40
N GLU A 46 -11.40 10.85 -2.62
CA GLU A 46 -12.44 10.81 -1.58
C GLU A 46 -12.01 9.97 -0.38
N VAL A 47 -11.48 8.76 -0.61
CA VAL A 47 -10.99 7.89 0.47
C VAL A 47 -9.83 8.53 1.25
N ALA A 48 -8.91 9.20 0.55
CA ALA A 48 -7.81 9.91 1.20
C ALA A 48 -8.32 11.09 2.05
N LEU A 49 -9.28 11.88 1.53
CA LEU A 49 -9.91 12.96 2.29
C LEU A 49 -10.70 12.45 3.50
N ASP A 50 -11.43 11.34 3.36
CA ASP A 50 -12.14 10.69 4.46
C ASP A 50 -11.18 10.20 5.56
N ALA A 51 -9.98 9.78 5.17
CA ALA A 51 -8.92 9.39 6.09
C ALA A 51 -8.18 10.59 6.72
N GLY A 52 -8.55 11.83 6.37
CA GLY A 52 -7.97 13.06 6.92
C GLY A 52 -6.66 13.49 6.25
N CYS A 53 -6.32 12.97 5.07
CA CYS A 53 -5.19 13.45 4.30
C CYS A 53 -5.41 14.89 3.85
N LYS A 54 -4.36 15.71 3.92
CA LYS A 54 -4.44 17.14 3.60
C LYS A 54 -4.09 17.39 2.14
N PRO A 55 -4.99 17.93 1.33
CA PRO A 55 -4.70 18.29 -0.05
C PRO A 55 -3.80 19.54 -0.11
N ILE A 56 -2.91 19.54 -1.12
CA ILE A 56 -1.98 20.65 -1.42
C ILE A 56 -2.42 21.35 -2.70
N SER A 57 -2.72 20.60 -3.72
CA SER A 57 -3.24 21.09 -5.00
C SER A 57 -4.04 20.01 -5.71
N MET A 58 -4.84 20.41 -6.69
CA MET A 58 -5.58 19.47 -7.55
C MET A 58 -5.34 19.80 -9.02
N PHE A 59 -5.31 18.76 -9.88
CA PHE A 59 -5.28 18.91 -11.31
C PHE A 59 -6.35 18.05 -11.95
N THR A 60 -7.27 18.66 -12.69
CA THR A 60 -8.44 17.97 -13.24
C THR A 60 -8.77 18.41 -14.66
N ASP A 61 -9.44 17.54 -15.41
CA ASP A 61 -10.01 17.89 -16.70
C ASP A 61 -11.08 18.96 -16.53
N ARG A 62 -11.02 20.01 -17.37
CA ARG A 62 -11.94 21.16 -17.35
C ARG A 62 -13.41 20.74 -17.37
N LYS A 63 -13.75 19.68 -18.10
CA LYS A 63 -15.12 19.13 -18.17
C LYS A 63 -15.68 18.64 -16.84
N TYR A 64 -14.81 18.32 -15.86
CA TYR A 64 -15.24 17.79 -14.57
C TYR A 64 -15.42 18.83 -13.46
N ILE A 65 -14.98 20.09 -13.67
CA ILE A 65 -15.03 21.15 -12.65
C ILE A 65 -16.44 21.30 -12.07
N ASN A 66 -17.46 21.40 -12.93
CA ASN A 66 -18.87 21.59 -12.54
C ASN A 66 -19.65 20.25 -12.49
N ASP A 67 -18.97 19.12 -12.45
CA ASP A 67 -19.55 17.77 -12.40
C ASP A 67 -18.86 16.97 -11.31
N ARG A 68 -18.09 15.96 -11.67
CA ARG A 68 -17.47 15.00 -10.74
C ARG A 68 -16.45 15.62 -9.78
N ALA A 69 -15.79 16.70 -10.17
CA ALA A 69 -14.77 17.35 -9.35
C ALA A 69 -15.36 18.34 -8.34
N ASN A 70 -16.57 18.85 -8.54
CA ASN A 70 -17.12 19.93 -7.70
C ASN A 70 -17.14 19.57 -6.21
N GLY A 71 -17.72 18.43 -5.84
CA GLY A 71 -17.78 18.04 -4.43
C GLY A 71 -16.42 17.74 -3.79
N ILE A 72 -15.43 17.32 -4.60
CA ILE A 72 -14.05 17.12 -4.13
C ILE A 72 -13.37 18.47 -3.91
N ILE A 73 -13.54 19.41 -4.85
CA ILE A 73 -12.97 20.77 -4.77
C ILE A 73 -13.46 21.47 -3.51
N GLU A 74 -14.75 21.38 -3.22
CA GLU A 74 -15.33 21.95 -2.00
C GLU A 74 -14.71 21.36 -0.73
N ARG A 75 -14.46 20.05 -0.69
CA ARG A 75 -13.84 19.34 0.42
C ARG A 75 -12.34 19.66 0.57
N CYS A 76 -11.67 19.97 -0.52
CA CYS A 76 -10.26 20.34 -0.50
C CYS A 76 -9.98 21.72 0.11
N GLY A 77 -10.98 22.61 0.20
CA GLY A 77 -10.84 23.94 0.78
C GLY A 77 -10.09 24.92 -0.12
N ASP A 78 -9.30 25.80 0.48
CA ASP A 78 -8.58 26.87 -0.23
C ASP A 78 -7.21 26.40 -0.79
N ILE A 79 -7.26 25.50 -1.77
CA ILE A 79 -6.08 25.05 -2.51
C ILE A 79 -6.16 25.45 -3.98
N PRO A 80 -5.04 25.58 -4.71
CA PRO A 80 -5.08 25.79 -6.15
C PRO A 80 -5.62 24.56 -6.86
N VAL A 81 -6.56 24.79 -7.80
CA VAL A 81 -7.14 23.75 -8.68
C VAL A 81 -6.80 24.10 -10.10
N TYR A 82 -5.81 23.38 -10.63
CA TYR A 82 -5.40 23.51 -12.03
C TYR A 82 -6.35 22.74 -12.92
N THR A 83 -6.68 23.30 -14.08
CA THR A 83 -7.56 22.67 -15.05
C THR A 83 -7.00 22.80 -16.47
N ALA A 84 -7.16 21.75 -17.26
CA ALA A 84 -6.75 21.73 -18.67
C ALA A 84 -7.67 20.82 -19.48
N ASP A 85 -7.54 20.87 -20.81
CA ASP A 85 -8.22 19.93 -21.69
C ASP A 85 -7.60 18.52 -21.57
N SER A 86 -8.41 17.48 -21.84
CA SER A 86 -7.98 16.07 -21.81
C SER A 86 -6.70 15.80 -22.61
N LYS A 87 -6.49 16.52 -23.71
CA LYS A 87 -5.29 16.39 -24.57
C LYS A 87 -4.02 16.85 -23.85
N ILE A 88 -4.10 17.96 -23.14
CA ILE A 88 -3.00 18.52 -22.34
C ILE A 88 -2.71 17.58 -21.17
N MET A 89 -3.74 17.12 -20.47
CA MET A 89 -3.60 16.17 -19.37
C MET A 89 -2.95 14.85 -19.79
N SER A 90 -3.28 14.33 -20.96
CA SER A 90 -2.68 13.09 -21.49
C SER A 90 -1.19 13.25 -21.78
N GLY A 91 -0.75 14.45 -22.15
CA GLY A 91 0.67 14.78 -22.31
C GLY A 91 1.49 14.66 -21.02
N LEU A 92 0.89 14.93 -19.87
CA LEU A 92 1.51 14.83 -18.56
C LEU A 92 1.81 13.39 -18.11
N THR A 93 0.93 12.46 -18.44
CA THR A 93 0.97 11.11 -17.89
C THR A 93 1.52 10.08 -18.86
N GLY A 94 1.69 10.46 -20.14
CA GLY A 94 2.08 9.56 -21.21
C GLY A 94 1.00 8.53 -21.60
N TYR A 95 -0.18 8.61 -20.97
CA TYR A 95 -1.37 7.81 -21.29
C TYR A 95 -2.64 8.61 -21.02
N GLU A 96 -3.73 8.24 -21.65
CA GLU A 96 -5.02 8.88 -21.42
C GLU A 96 -5.46 8.66 -19.96
N LEU A 97 -5.59 9.76 -19.20
CA LEU A 97 -6.13 9.74 -17.85
C LEU A 97 -7.61 9.38 -17.91
N THR A 98 -7.92 8.11 -17.89
CA THR A 98 -9.31 7.59 -17.98
C THR A 98 -10.24 8.14 -16.90
N ARG A 99 -9.68 8.71 -15.82
CA ARG A 99 -10.45 9.24 -14.67
C ARG A 99 -10.20 10.74 -14.39
N GLY A 100 -9.31 11.39 -15.14
CA GLY A 100 -9.17 12.84 -15.28
C GLY A 100 -8.96 13.69 -14.02
N MET A 101 -8.55 13.12 -12.89
CA MET A 101 -8.31 13.86 -11.66
C MET A 101 -7.06 13.35 -10.95
N LEU A 102 -6.22 14.29 -10.51
CA LEU A 102 -5.05 14.10 -9.67
C LEU A 102 -5.14 15.06 -8.49
N CYS A 103 -4.77 14.62 -7.30
CA CYS A 103 -4.64 15.47 -6.13
C CYS A 103 -3.30 15.18 -5.45
N ALA A 104 -2.47 16.20 -5.30
CA ALA A 104 -1.29 16.16 -4.49
C ALA A 104 -1.68 16.39 -3.03
N MET A 105 -1.21 15.54 -2.13
CA MET A 105 -1.55 15.57 -0.72
C MET A 105 -0.30 15.44 0.15
N GLU A 106 -0.33 15.99 1.37
CA GLU A 106 0.71 15.78 2.36
C GLU A 106 0.86 14.30 2.72
N ARG A 107 2.08 13.83 2.77
CA ARG A 107 2.39 12.46 3.14
C ARG A 107 2.20 12.27 4.65
N PRO A 108 1.35 11.33 5.10
CA PRO A 108 1.22 11.06 6.52
C PRO A 108 2.53 10.50 7.09
N ALA A 109 2.87 10.87 8.31
CA ALA A 109 4.01 10.29 9.01
C ALA A 109 3.78 8.79 9.24
N PRO A 110 4.78 7.93 8.98
CA PRO A 110 4.65 6.50 9.24
C PRO A 110 4.49 6.23 10.73
N LYS A 111 3.62 5.30 11.08
CA LYS A 111 3.43 4.86 12.46
C LYS A 111 4.53 3.87 12.87
N ARG A 112 4.84 3.85 14.15
CA ARG A 112 5.82 2.89 14.71
C ARG A 112 5.21 1.50 14.83
N ALA A 113 6.03 0.48 14.61
CA ALA A 113 5.59 -0.92 14.68
C ALA A 113 4.95 -1.27 16.04
N GLU A 114 5.52 -0.77 17.15
CA GLU A 114 5.00 -1.03 18.49
C GLU A 114 3.60 -0.44 18.71
N GLU A 115 3.35 0.74 18.12
CA GLU A 115 2.04 1.39 18.18
C GLU A 115 1.01 0.58 17.41
N LEU A 116 1.36 0.15 16.20
CA LEU A 116 0.51 -0.66 15.32
C LEU A 116 0.19 -2.03 15.92
N CYS A 117 1.14 -2.63 16.61
CA CYS A 117 1.01 -3.95 17.21
C CYS A 117 0.23 -3.96 18.53
N ARG A 118 0.08 -2.84 19.22
CA ARG A 118 -0.43 -2.79 20.62
C ARG A 118 -1.73 -3.55 20.83
N ASN A 119 -2.73 -3.32 19.99
CA ASN A 119 -4.06 -3.92 20.10
C ASN A 119 -4.38 -4.87 18.92
N ALA A 120 -3.42 -5.09 18.03
CA ALA A 120 -3.63 -5.93 16.87
C ALA A 120 -3.62 -7.42 17.23
N ARG A 121 -4.51 -8.18 16.61
CA ARG A 121 -4.58 -9.65 16.72
C ARG A 121 -4.06 -10.33 15.46
N ARG A 122 -4.23 -9.69 14.30
CA ARG A 122 -3.77 -10.18 13.00
C ARG A 122 -3.00 -9.08 12.29
N ILE A 123 -1.73 -9.31 12.03
CA ILE A 123 -0.89 -8.38 11.27
C ILE A 123 -0.31 -9.08 10.04
N ALA A 124 -0.15 -8.32 8.97
CA ALA A 124 0.61 -8.77 7.81
C ALA A 124 2.00 -8.14 7.83
N VAL A 125 3.01 -8.91 7.50
CA VAL A 125 4.39 -8.41 7.35
C VAL A 125 4.86 -8.70 5.94
N LEU A 126 5.35 -7.67 5.26
CA LEU A 126 5.84 -7.76 3.88
C LEU A 126 7.36 -7.75 3.88
N GLU A 127 7.97 -8.83 3.38
CA GLU A 127 9.43 -8.95 3.22
C GLU A 127 9.79 -8.90 1.73
N ASN A 128 10.56 -7.88 1.34
CA ASN A 128 11.09 -7.73 -0.03
C ASN A 128 10.03 -7.69 -1.15
N ILE A 129 8.84 -7.18 -0.87
CA ILE A 129 7.81 -7.00 -1.90
C ILE A 129 8.15 -5.76 -2.73
N ALA A 130 8.88 -5.95 -3.82
CA ALA A 130 9.36 -4.85 -4.68
C ALA A 130 8.32 -4.41 -5.73
N ASP A 131 7.41 -5.29 -6.14
CA ASP A 131 6.36 -4.96 -7.12
C ASP A 131 5.25 -4.12 -6.48
N VAL A 132 5.07 -2.93 -7.04
CA VAL A 132 4.08 -1.96 -6.56
C VAL A 132 2.63 -2.43 -6.69
N SER A 133 2.34 -3.30 -7.66
CA SER A 133 0.98 -3.83 -7.85
C SER A 133 0.67 -4.88 -6.79
N ASN A 134 1.66 -5.70 -6.43
CA ASN A 134 1.52 -6.67 -5.35
C ASN A 134 1.35 -5.99 -4.00
N THR A 135 2.15 -4.96 -3.70
CA THR A 135 1.99 -4.15 -2.49
C THR A 135 0.57 -3.57 -2.39
N GLY A 136 0.07 -2.96 -3.47
CA GLY A 136 -1.29 -2.43 -3.50
C GLY A 136 -2.38 -3.50 -3.33
N ALA A 137 -2.22 -4.67 -3.96
CA ALA A 137 -3.17 -5.78 -3.87
C ALA A 137 -3.19 -6.41 -2.45
N ILE A 138 -2.01 -6.56 -1.84
CA ILE A 138 -1.89 -7.08 -0.47
C ILE A 138 -2.57 -6.14 0.53
N ILE A 139 -2.28 -4.83 0.45
CA ILE A 139 -2.89 -3.82 1.33
C ILE A 139 -4.42 -3.81 1.18
N ARG A 140 -4.91 -3.89 -0.06
CA ARG A 140 -6.35 -3.97 -0.32
C ARG A 140 -6.98 -5.21 0.30
N SER A 141 -6.34 -6.36 0.16
CA SER A 141 -6.79 -7.61 0.74
C SER A 141 -6.73 -7.59 2.27
N ALA A 142 -5.68 -7.00 2.85
CA ALA A 142 -5.53 -6.83 4.29
C ALA A 142 -6.67 -5.99 4.88
N ALA A 143 -6.95 -4.82 4.28
CA ALA A 143 -8.05 -3.95 4.70
C ALA A 143 -9.42 -4.64 4.60
N ALA A 144 -9.64 -5.47 3.54
CA ALA A 144 -10.91 -6.12 3.30
C ALA A 144 -11.15 -7.38 4.15
N LEU A 145 -10.09 -8.05 4.63
CA LEU A 145 -10.17 -9.40 5.20
C LEU A 145 -9.80 -9.47 6.69
N GLY A 146 -9.84 -8.33 7.39
CA GLY A 146 -9.73 -8.29 8.84
C GLY A 146 -8.30 -8.38 9.38
N ILE A 147 -7.33 -7.83 8.64
CA ILE A 147 -5.98 -7.56 9.15
C ILE A 147 -5.99 -6.22 9.85
N ASP A 148 -5.43 -6.16 11.05
CA ASP A 148 -5.45 -4.97 11.90
C ASP A 148 -4.36 -3.95 11.51
N ALA A 149 -3.21 -4.43 11.03
CA ALA A 149 -2.12 -3.58 10.59
C ALA A 149 -1.20 -4.28 9.57
N VAL A 150 -0.49 -3.48 8.76
CA VAL A 150 0.53 -3.97 7.83
C VAL A 150 1.89 -3.40 8.21
N LEU A 151 2.86 -4.28 8.43
CA LEU A 151 4.26 -3.92 8.65
C LEU A 151 5.06 -4.20 7.38
N ILE A 152 5.99 -3.32 7.04
CA ILE A 152 6.69 -3.33 5.76
C ILE A 152 8.18 -3.22 6.03
N THR A 153 8.98 -4.17 5.52
CA THR A 153 10.45 -4.07 5.63
C THR A 153 10.98 -2.97 4.70
N PRO A 154 12.13 -2.34 5.02
CA PRO A 154 12.68 -1.23 4.24
C PRO A 154 12.95 -1.54 2.76
N SER A 155 13.16 -2.82 2.42
CA SER A 155 13.38 -3.30 1.05
C SER A 155 12.13 -3.39 0.19
N CYS A 156 10.94 -3.23 0.78
CA CYS A 156 9.69 -3.24 0.04
C CYS A 156 9.45 -1.93 -0.73
N CYS A 157 8.55 -2.01 -1.70
CA CYS A 157 8.01 -0.85 -2.37
C CYS A 157 7.23 0.04 -1.38
N ASP A 158 7.34 1.35 -1.57
CA ASP A 158 6.57 2.34 -0.82
C ASP A 158 5.06 2.22 -1.10
N PRO A 159 4.21 2.01 -0.08
CA PRO A 159 2.76 1.90 -0.23
C PRO A 159 2.09 3.17 -0.73
N LEU A 160 2.71 4.33 -0.51
CA LEU A 160 2.18 5.61 -0.97
C LEU A 160 2.67 6.00 -2.36
N CYS A 161 3.39 5.13 -3.07
CA CYS A 161 3.65 5.40 -4.48
C CYS A 161 2.32 5.35 -5.27
N ARG A 162 2.17 6.24 -6.25
CA ARG A 162 0.93 6.45 -7.00
C ARG A 162 0.27 5.15 -7.50
N ARG A 163 1.07 4.20 -8.03
CA ARG A 163 0.53 2.94 -8.55
C ARG A 163 0.00 2.03 -7.45
N ALA A 164 0.66 1.95 -6.29
CA ALA A 164 0.18 1.16 -5.15
C ALA A 164 -1.12 1.73 -4.58
N ILE A 165 -1.21 3.06 -4.42
CA ILE A 165 -2.44 3.76 -4.03
C ILE A 165 -3.58 3.44 -5.00
N ARG A 166 -3.32 3.49 -6.31
CA ARG A 166 -4.34 3.20 -7.33
C ARG A 166 -4.78 1.74 -7.31
N VAL A 167 -3.87 0.78 -7.20
CA VAL A 167 -4.18 -0.65 -7.15
C VAL A 167 -4.94 -0.99 -5.88
N SER A 168 -4.55 -0.41 -4.75
CA SER A 168 -5.27 -0.56 -3.49
C SER A 168 -6.64 0.14 -3.49
N MET A 169 -6.96 0.96 -4.50
CA MET A 169 -8.17 1.80 -4.53
C MET A 169 -8.27 2.73 -3.30
N GLY A 170 -7.12 3.22 -2.80
CA GLY A 170 -7.06 4.08 -1.62
C GLY A 170 -7.16 3.34 -0.28
N THR A 171 -7.31 2.01 -0.23
CA THR A 171 -7.40 1.29 1.06
C THR A 171 -6.13 1.38 1.90
N VAL A 172 -5.02 1.82 1.32
CA VAL A 172 -3.79 2.18 2.06
C VAL A 172 -4.03 3.25 3.12
N PHE A 173 -5.08 4.07 2.98
CA PHE A 173 -5.48 5.09 3.96
C PHE A 173 -6.47 4.53 5.01
N LEU A 174 -7.06 3.36 4.79
CA LEU A 174 -8.06 2.74 5.67
C LEU A 174 -7.44 1.78 6.68
N ILE A 175 -6.30 1.15 6.35
CA ILE A 175 -5.61 0.22 7.23
C ILE A 175 -4.34 0.86 7.79
N PRO A 176 -4.08 0.77 9.10
CA PRO A 176 -2.84 1.24 9.68
C PRO A 176 -1.64 0.46 9.12
N TRP A 177 -0.56 1.17 8.77
CA TRP A 177 0.67 0.55 8.30
C TRP A 177 1.90 1.35 8.73
N GLY A 178 3.06 0.72 8.72
CA GLY A 178 4.34 1.34 9.05
C GLY A 178 5.52 0.45 8.70
N TYR A 179 6.72 0.98 8.87
CA TYR A 179 7.93 0.22 8.64
C TYR A 179 8.35 -0.58 9.87
N ILE A 180 8.99 -1.73 9.62
CA ILE A 180 9.58 -2.58 10.64
C ILE A 180 11.02 -2.91 10.28
N GLY A 181 11.94 -2.70 11.24
CA GLY A 181 13.37 -2.90 11.06
C GLY A 181 14.06 -1.67 10.49
N GLU A 182 15.37 -1.60 10.68
CA GLU A 182 16.22 -0.52 10.18
C GLU A 182 16.64 -0.79 8.73
N ASP A 183 16.93 -2.07 8.44
CA ASP A 183 17.31 -2.57 7.11
C ASP A 183 16.91 -4.05 6.94
N GLU A 184 17.20 -4.61 5.77
CA GLU A 184 16.92 -6.00 5.46
C GLU A 184 17.69 -6.98 6.36
N HIS A 185 18.93 -6.67 6.68
CA HIS A 185 19.77 -7.54 7.52
C HIS A 185 19.26 -7.60 8.95
N TRP A 186 18.85 -6.46 9.51
CA TRP A 186 18.21 -6.38 10.82
C TRP A 186 16.94 -7.24 10.84
N TRP A 187 16.09 -7.09 9.83
CA TRP A 187 14.84 -7.85 9.73
C TRP A 187 15.08 -9.36 9.72
N GLN A 188 15.94 -9.83 8.82
CA GLN A 188 16.26 -11.27 8.71
C GLN A 188 16.85 -11.87 10.00
N SER A 189 17.55 -11.07 10.78
CA SER A 189 18.23 -11.54 11.98
C SER A 189 17.40 -11.42 13.25
N HIS A 190 16.48 -10.46 13.32
CA HIS A 190 15.75 -10.10 14.53
C HIS A 190 14.23 -10.07 14.35
N GLY A 191 13.72 -9.91 13.15
CA GLY A 191 12.31 -9.64 12.86
C GLY A 191 11.33 -10.62 13.52
N PRO A 192 11.42 -11.93 13.29
CA PRO A 192 10.54 -12.90 13.93
C PRO A 192 10.60 -12.85 15.47
N ALA A 193 11.81 -12.81 16.04
CA ALA A 193 11.99 -12.72 17.49
C ALA A 193 11.43 -11.41 18.06
N TYR A 194 11.57 -10.31 17.33
CA TYR A 194 11.00 -9.03 17.71
C TYR A 194 9.46 -9.07 17.73
N LEU A 195 8.83 -9.68 16.72
CA LEU A 195 7.37 -9.88 16.69
C LEU A 195 6.89 -10.77 17.85
N ASN A 196 7.65 -11.83 18.18
CA ASN A 196 7.37 -12.66 19.35
C ASN A 196 7.43 -11.82 20.65
N SER A 197 8.41 -10.91 20.78
CA SER A 197 8.52 -10.02 21.94
C SER A 197 7.34 -9.04 22.07
N LEU A 198 6.66 -8.74 20.96
CA LEU A 198 5.41 -7.96 20.92
C LEU A 198 4.16 -8.83 21.17
N GLY A 199 4.34 -10.13 21.45
CA GLY A 199 3.29 -11.07 21.80
C GLY A 199 2.60 -11.76 20.61
N PHE A 200 3.17 -11.73 19.41
CA PHE A 200 2.65 -12.46 18.25
C PHE A 200 3.32 -13.82 18.12
N LYS A 201 2.55 -14.81 17.68
CA LYS A 201 3.10 -15.95 16.97
C LYS A 201 3.37 -15.57 15.51
N THR A 202 4.42 -16.13 14.93
CA THR A 202 4.89 -15.78 13.59
C THR A 202 4.65 -16.92 12.61
N ALA A 203 4.05 -16.61 11.45
CA ALA A 203 3.70 -17.57 10.40
C ALA A 203 4.35 -17.15 9.07
N ALA A 204 5.43 -17.82 8.69
CA ALA A 204 6.09 -17.65 7.40
C ALA A 204 5.29 -18.34 6.30
N MET A 205 4.74 -17.58 5.33
CA MET A 205 4.08 -18.14 4.17
C MET A 205 5.12 -18.69 3.19
N ALA A 206 5.48 -19.96 3.35
CA ALA A 206 6.53 -20.61 2.57
C ALA A 206 6.26 -22.14 2.42
N LEU A 207 6.84 -22.72 1.39
CA LEU A 207 6.79 -24.16 1.14
C LEU A 207 8.11 -24.80 1.56
N THR A 208 8.06 -25.57 2.65
CA THR A 208 9.17 -26.42 3.12
C THR A 208 8.64 -27.79 3.51
N ASP A 209 9.53 -28.75 3.75
CA ASP A 209 9.13 -30.15 4.12
C ASP A 209 8.30 -30.17 5.42
N ASN A 210 8.55 -29.23 6.34
CA ASN A 210 7.89 -29.14 7.64
C ASN A 210 6.73 -28.13 7.68
N SER A 211 6.27 -27.62 6.52
CA SER A 211 5.18 -26.65 6.49
C SER A 211 3.86 -27.26 6.93
N VAL A 212 3.19 -26.61 7.88
CA VAL A 212 1.80 -26.92 8.26
C VAL A 212 0.84 -26.39 7.20
N SER A 213 -0.33 -27.00 7.07
CA SER A 213 -1.36 -26.48 6.18
C SER A 213 -2.02 -25.24 6.75
N ILE A 214 -2.44 -24.33 5.90
CA ILE A 214 -3.12 -23.08 6.30
C ILE A 214 -4.43 -23.32 7.05
N ASP A 215 -5.03 -24.49 6.91
CA ASP A 215 -6.25 -24.92 7.61
C ASP A 215 -5.97 -25.63 8.94
N ASP A 216 -4.69 -25.69 9.38
CA ASP A 216 -4.32 -26.22 10.70
C ASP A 216 -5.05 -25.49 11.83
N LYS A 217 -5.67 -26.26 12.73
CA LYS A 217 -6.55 -25.71 13.76
C LYS A 217 -5.76 -24.99 14.86
N THR A 218 -4.55 -25.44 15.18
CA THR A 218 -3.68 -24.78 16.17
C THR A 218 -3.27 -23.41 15.66
N LEU A 219 -2.78 -23.34 14.42
CA LEU A 219 -2.43 -22.10 13.76
C LEU A 219 -3.63 -21.11 13.71
N GLN A 220 -4.80 -21.59 13.32
CA GLN A 220 -6.01 -20.75 13.22
C GLN A 220 -6.50 -20.25 14.59
N SER A 221 -6.19 -20.98 15.68
CA SER A 221 -6.60 -20.63 17.05
C SER A 221 -5.66 -19.68 17.76
N GLU A 222 -4.50 -19.36 17.18
CA GLU A 222 -3.57 -18.41 17.80
C GLU A 222 -4.25 -17.08 18.09
N GLU A 223 -4.07 -16.57 19.29
CA GLU A 223 -4.71 -15.32 19.70
C GLU A 223 -4.17 -14.12 18.90
N ARG A 224 -2.85 -14.07 18.75
CA ARG A 224 -2.15 -13.02 17.98
C ARG A 224 -1.21 -13.64 16.98
N LEU A 225 -1.40 -13.35 15.69
CA LEU A 225 -0.65 -13.95 14.60
C LEU A 225 -0.11 -12.89 13.64
N ALA A 226 1.19 -12.95 13.36
CA ALA A 226 1.87 -12.20 12.32
C ALA A 226 2.05 -13.08 11.08
N ILE A 227 1.42 -12.71 9.98
CA ILE A 227 1.46 -13.43 8.70
C ILE A 227 2.53 -12.79 7.82
N ILE A 228 3.62 -13.50 7.58
CA ILE A 228 4.79 -12.97 6.89
C ILE A 228 4.79 -13.46 5.44
N LEU A 229 4.82 -12.51 4.50
CA LEU A 229 4.73 -12.72 3.06
C LEU A 229 6.02 -12.28 2.38
N GLY A 230 6.62 -13.14 1.57
CA GLY A 230 7.84 -12.87 0.82
C GLY A 230 7.60 -12.51 -0.64
N SER A 231 8.68 -12.10 -1.33
CA SER A 231 8.65 -11.76 -2.76
C SER A 231 8.33 -12.97 -3.65
N GLU A 232 7.81 -12.72 -4.86
CA GLU A 232 7.47 -13.78 -5.84
C GLU A 232 8.69 -14.54 -6.35
N GLY A 233 9.84 -13.88 -6.51
CA GLY A 233 11.02 -14.50 -7.10
C GLY A 233 11.85 -15.32 -6.11
N TYR A 234 12.04 -14.79 -4.91
CA TYR A 234 12.93 -15.37 -3.90
C TYR A 234 12.20 -15.91 -2.67
N GLY A 235 10.91 -15.60 -2.54
CA GLY A 235 10.15 -15.96 -1.35
C GLY A 235 10.61 -15.17 -0.11
N LEU A 236 10.48 -15.81 1.04
CA LEU A 236 11.05 -15.35 2.31
C LEU A 236 12.51 -15.79 2.43
N SER A 237 13.31 -15.00 3.15
CA SER A 237 14.67 -15.42 3.47
C SER A 237 14.67 -16.68 4.35
N GLN A 238 15.66 -17.56 4.19
CA GLN A 238 15.77 -18.76 5.01
C GLN A 238 15.85 -18.41 6.51
N LYS A 239 16.55 -17.33 6.86
CA LYS A 239 16.64 -16.86 8.26
C LYS A 239 15.28 -16.46 8.82
N THR A 240 14.45 -15.78 8.02
CA THR A 240 13.08 -15.43 8.42
C THR A 240 12.25 -16.71 8.64
N ILE A 241 12.33 -17.67 7.72
CA ILE A 241 11.62 -18.96 7.84
C ILE A 241 12.03 -19.68 9.12
N ASP A 242 13.34 -19.83 9.34
CA ASP A 242 13.89 -20.56 10.50
C ASP A 242 13.59 -19.89 11.84
N GLY A 243 13.40 -18.57 11.82
CA GLY A 243 13.07 -17.76 13.00
C GLY A 243 11.57 -17.75 13.36
N CYS A 244 10.69 -18.21 12.49
CA CYS A 244 9.24 -18.19 12.70
C CYS A 244 8.74 -19.39 13.53
N ASP A 245 7.64 -19.19 14.28
CA ASP A 245 6.97 -20.28 15.01
C ASP A 245 6.33 -21.30 14.05
N TYR A 246 5.84 -20.86 12.91
CA TYR A 246 5.19 -21.67 11.89
C TYR A 246 5.74 -21.39 10.50
N THR A 247 5.96 -22.43 9.71
CA THR A 247 6.03 -22.33 8.26
C THR A 247 4.72 -22.85 7.68
N VAL A 248 4.04 -22.05 6.87
CA VAL A 248 2.65 -22.30 6.45
C VAL A 248 2.56 -22.40 4.94
N LYS A 249 1.94 -23.48 4.46
CA LYS A 249 1.64 -23.70 3.04
C LYS A 249 0.16 -23.60 2.74
N ILE A 250 -0.15 -23.08 1.57
CA ILE A 250 -1.46 -23.19 0.95
C ILE A 250 -1.46 -24.48 0.13
N PRO A 251 -2.32 -25.47 0.40
CA PRO A 251 -2.41 -26.68 -0.41
C PRO A 251 -2.72 -26.35 -1.88
N MET A 252 -1.90 -26.86 -2.79
CA MET A 252 -2.02 -26.62 -4.23
C MET A 252 -2.40 -27.90 -4.97
N TYR A 253 -2.97 -27.76 -6.16
CA TYR A 253 -3.36 -28.85 -7.05
C TYR A 253 -2.58 -28.78 -8.37
N HIS A 254 -2.61 -29.84 -9.14
CA HIS A 254 -2.05 -29.94 -10.49
C HIS A 254 -0.54 -29.63 -10.60
N GLY A 255 0.22 -29.80 -9.53
CA GLY A 255 1.67 -29.52 -9.53
C GLY A 255 2.05 -28.05 -9.57
N VAL A 256 1.10 -27.15 -9.22
CA VAL A 256 1.40 -25.73 -9.06
C VAL A 256 2.10 -25.53 -7.71
N ASP A 257 3.26 -24.86 -7.72
CA ASP A 257 4.08 -24.66 -6.51
C ASP A 257 3.71 -23.42 -5.73
N SER A 258 3.23 -22.36 -6.38
CA SER A 258 2.94 -21.06 -5.74
C SER A 258 1.84 -20.29 -6.45
N LEU A 259 1.28 -19.31 -5.73
CA LEU A 259 0.39 -18.27 -6.24
C LEU A 259 1.16 -16.95 -6.32
N ASN A 260 0.67 -16.01 -7.16
CA ASN A 260 1.04 -14.61 -7.03
C ASN A 260 0.86 -14.17 -5.56
N VAL A 261 1.81 -13.40 -5.02
CA VAL A 261 1.84 -13.05 -3.58
C VAL A 261 0.60 -12.29 -3.12
N GLY A 262 -0.01 -11.46 -3.99
CA GLY A 262 -1.27 -10.78 -3.67
C GLY A 262 -2.45 -11.76 -3.55
N ALA A 263 -2.48 -12.81 -4.37
CA ALA A 263 -3.47 -13.88 -4.28
C ALA A 263 -3.22 -14.76 -3.04
N ALA A 264 -1.97 -15.15 -2.78
CA ALA A 264 -1.59 -15.89 -1.58
C ALA A 264 -1.96 -15.12 -0.30
N ALA A 265 -1.71 -13.80 -0.28
CA ALA A 265 -2.10 -12.90 0.81
C ALA A 265 -3.62 -12.94 1.06
N ALA A 266 -4.44 -12.82 0.02
CA ALA A 266 -5.90 -12.85 0.16
C ALA A 266 -6.40 -14.17 0.75
N VAL A 267 -5.84 -15.30 0.31
CA VAL A 267 -6.15 -16.63 0.88
C VAL A 267 -5.71 -16.70 2.33
N ALA A 268 -4.46 -16.29 2.64
CA ALA A 268 -3.92 -16.32 3.99
C ALA A 268 -4.74 -15.46 4.95
N PHE A 269 -5.08 -14.24 4.58
CA PHE A 269 -5.86 -13.33 5.42
C PHE A 269 -7.28 -13.87 5.65
N ARG A 270 -7.91 -14.47 4.63
CA ARG A 270 -9.24 -15.07 4.77
C ARG A 270 -9.25 -16.26 5.71
N GLU A 271 -8.27 -17.18 5.58
CA GLU A 271 -8.21 -18.41 6.38
C GLU A 271 -7.73 -18.17 7.82
N LEU A 272 -6.77 -17.24 8.00
CA LEU A 272 -6.15 -16.97 9.29
C LEU A 272 -6.74 -15.79 10.06
N ARG A 273 -7.84 -15.19 9.56
CA ARG A 273 -8.54 -14.12 10.27
C ARG A 273 -9.03 -14.56 11.64
N VAL A 274 -9.26 -13.60 12.52
CA VAL A 274 -9.98 -13.86 13.76
C VAL A 274 -11.36 -14.39 13.43
N ARG A 275 -11.72 -15.53 13.99
CA ARG A 275 -13.09 -16.10 13.89
C ARG A 275 -13.86 -15.67 15.14
N GLU A 276 -15.03 -15.07 14.93
CA GLU A 276 -15.98 -14.76 15.99
C GLU A 276 -16.63 -16.05 16.52
#